data_2115e72829192afbe03dde66d328bfb2
#
_entry.id   2115e72829192afbe03dde66d328bfb2
#
_cell.length_a   1.000
_cell.length_b   1.000
_cell.length_c   1.000
_cell.angle_alpha   90.00
_cell.angle_beta   90.00
_cell.angle_gamma   90.00
#
_symmetry.space_group_name_H-M   'P 1'
#
loop_
_entity.id
_entity.type
_entity.pdbx_description
1 polymer ?
#
loop_
_entity_poly.entity_id
_entity_poly.type
_entity_poly.pdbx_seq_one_letter_code
_entity_poly.pdbx_strand_id
1 'polypeptide(L)'
;MENFIIPSISDIRTRAKTIFHKIDQISQILRTVIKVYYPPNKKEGTTFEQLRNHFEKKHGKDNPYTEYLSKNLDFFCNTRYIRNGLDHTEANFVLIEDFKYENDVLIMPSIELKMAECPLSERNFKNLINEILQIYPFIIEHILIMIADDNIENNALAFRVREIPIEKRMFKEVRYGLWSPVGQDGFFSMNF
;
A
#
# COMPACT_ATOMS: atom_id res chain seq x y z
N MET A 1 11.90 38.67 27.82
CA MET A 1 11.08 37.50 27.40
C MET A 1 11.51 37.18 25.97
N GLU A 2 12.14 36.05 25.77
CA GLU A 2 12.39 35.56 24.42
C GLU A 2 11.05 35.18 23.77
N ASN A 3 10.77 35.74 22.59
CA ASN A 3 9.58 35.41 21.83
C ASN A 3 9.73 33.97 21.28
N PHE A 4 9.10 33.00 21.94
CA PHE A 4 9.06 31.61 21.44
C PHE A 4 8.05 31.54 20.31
N ILE A 5 8.54 31.22 19.11
CA ILE A 5 7.70 31.04 17.92
C ILE A 5 7.44 29.55 17.74
N ILE A 6 6.17 29.14 17.90
CA ILE A 6 5.75 27.78 17.60
C ILE A 6 5.76 27.60 16.08
N PRO A 7 6.46 26.59 15.52
CA PRO A 7 6.38 26.30 14.10
C PRO A 7 4.94 25.89 13.73
N SER A 8 4.51 26.19 12.52
CA SER A 8 3.21 25.81 11.99
C SER A 8 3.33 25.35 10.55
N ILE A 9 2.53 24.35 10.17
CA ILE A 9 2.42 23.90 8.79
C ILE A 9 1.21 24.56 8.16
N SER A 10 1.46 25.53 7.28
CA SER A 10 0.38 26.16 6.51
C SER A 10 -0.48 25.08 5.83
N ASP A 11 -1.79 25.12 6.11
CA ASP A 11 -2.80 24.23 5.52
C ASP A 11 -2.51 22.72 5.67
N ILE A 12 -2.05 22.28 6.85
CA ILE A 12 -1.71 20.89 7.11
C ILE A 12 -2.82 19.93 6.69
N ARG A 13 -4.09 20.27 6.92
CA ARG A 13 -5.25 19.45 6.52
C ARG A 13 -5.36 19.32 5.01
N THR A 14 -5.21 20.41 4.26
CA THR A 14 -5.23 20.40 2.78
C THR A 14 -4.07 19.61 2.20
N ARG A 15 -2.88 19.73 2.79
CA ARG A 15 -1.71 18.93 2.39
C ARG A 15 -1.91 17.45 2.66
N ALA A 16 -2.43 17.09 3.83
CA ALA A 16 -2.79 15.73 4.16
C ALA A 16 -3.83 15.17 3.17
N LYS A 17 -4.90 15.91 2.90
CA LYS A 17 -5.90 15.56 1.89
C LYS A 17 -5.27 15.26 0.54
N THR A 18 -4.39 16.11 0.04
CA THR A 18 -3.68 15.91 -1.23
C THR A 18 -2.87 14.62 -1.24
N ILE A 19 -2.12 14.33 -0.16
CA ILE A 19 -1.31 13.11 -0.04
C ILE A 19 -2.21 11.87 -0.07
N PHE A 20 -3.24 11.80 0.78
CA PHE A 20 -4.12 10.65 0.85
C PHE A 20 -4.97 10.45 -0.40
N HIS A 21 -5.32 11.50 -1.14
CA HIS A 21 -5.91 11.39 -2.47
C HIS A 21 -4.98 10.72 -3.47
N LYS A 22 -3.68 11.06 -3.46
CA LYS A 22 -2.69 10.40 -4.34
C LYS A 22 -2.51 8.93 -3.99
N ILE A 23 -2.46 8.59 -2.71
CA ILE A 23 -2.40 7.20 -2.25
C ILE A 23 -3.64 6.41 -2.71
N ASP A 24 -4.84 6.99 -2.56
CA ASP A 24 -6.08 6.35 -3.02
C ASP A 24 -6.12 6.20 -4.55
N GLN A 25 -5.64 7.19 -5.33
CA GLN A 25 -5.53 7.07 -6.78
C GLN A 25 -4.66 5.87 -7.19
N ILE A 26 -3.52 5.66 -6.54
CA ILE A 26 -2.66 4.50 -6.80
C ILE A 26 -3.38 3.20 -6.43
N SER A 27 -4.07 3.17 -5.27
CA SER A 27 -4.90 2.02 -4.86
C SER A 27 -6.01 1.72 -5.87
N GLN A 28 -6.60 2.75 -6.49
CA GLN A 28 -7.64 2.57 -7.52
C GLN A 28 -7.07 1.94 -8.80
N ILE A 29 -5.88 2.37 -9.22
CA ILE A 29 -5.18 1.75 -10.37
C ILE A 29 -4.91 0.28 -10.07
N LEU A 30 -4.36 -0.04 -8.90
CA LEU A 30 -4.10 -1.42 -8.50
C LEU A 30 -5.38 -2.26 -8.46
N ARG A 31 -6.48 -1.73 -7.93
CA ARG A 31 -7.80 -2.38 -7.98
C ARG A 31 -8.28 -2.65 -9.41
N THR A 32 -7.98 -1.75 -10.35
CA THR A 32 -8.32 -1.96 -11.76
C THR A 32 -7.53 -3.12 -12.35
N VAL A 33 -6.23 -3.20 -12.07
CA VAL A 33 -5.39 -4.33 -12.48
C VAL A 33 -5.92 -5.65 -11.88
N ILE A 34 -6.19 -5.68 -10.57
CA ILE A 34 -6.74 -6.87 -9.91
C ILE A 34 -8.03 -7.35 -10.60
N LYS A 35 -8.95 -6.44 -10.94
CA LYS A 35 -10.23 -6.78 -11.58
C LYS A 35 -10.10 -7.34 -12.99
N VAL A 36 -9.02 -7.06 -13.70
CA VAL A 36 -8.75 -7.66 -15.02
C VAL A 36 -8.52 -9.16 -14.88
N TYR A 37 -7.79 -9.59 -13.86
CA TYR A 37 -7.44 -10.99 -13.64
C TYR A 37 -8.47 -11.73 -12.78
N TYR A 38 -9.09 -11.01 -11.84
CA TYR A 38 -10.07 -11.55 -10.88
C TYR A 38 -11.35 -10.71 -10.94
N PRO A 39 -12.31 -11.07 -11.80
CA PRO A 39 -13.56 -10.34 -11.96
C PRO A 39 -14.29 -10.17 -10.63
N PRO A 40 -14.80 -8.98 -10.33
CA PRO A 40 -15.37 -8.66 -9.02
C PRO A 40 -16.67 -9.45 -8.76
N ASN A 41 -16.77 -10.01 -7.57
CA ASN A 41 -18.01 -10.54 -7.01
C ASN A 41 -18.50 -9.61 -5.88
N LYS A 42 -19.59 -8.88 -6.10
CA LYS A 42 -20.12 -7.89 -5.14
C LYS A 42 -20.46 -8.48 -3.75
N LYS A 43 -20.63 -9.80 -3.62
CA LYS A 43 -20.93 -10.48 -2.37
C LYS A 43 -19.70 -10.80 -1.52
N GLU A 44 -18.50 -10.64 -2.05
CA GLU A 44 -17.26 -11.10 -1.42
C GLU A 44 -16.40 -9.97 -0.81
N GLY A 45 -16.98 -8.79 -0.58
CA GLY A 45 -16.27 -7.67 0.05
C GLY A 45 -15.51 -6.76 -0.93
N THR A 46 -14.48 -6.08 -0.45
CA THR A 46 -13.64 -5.17 -1.24
C THR A 46 -12.74 -5.93 -2.23
N THR A 47 -12.19 -5.24 -3.23
CA THR A 47 -11.30 -5.85 -4.24
C THR A 47 -10.08 -6.56 -3.60
N PHE A 48 -9.51 -5.99 -2.54
CA PHE A 48 -8.36 -6.60 -1.86
C PHE A 48 -8.77 -7.81 -1.02
N GLU A 49 -9.94 -7.77 -0.38
CA GLU A 49 -10.52 -8.93 0.32
C GLU A 49 -10.84 -10.05 -0.65
N GLN A 50 -11.41 -9.73 -1.81
CA GLN A 50 -11.68 -10.72 -2.87
C GLN A 50 -10.40 -11.37 -3.38
N LEU A 51 -9.32 -10.59 -3.58
CA LEU A 51 -8.01 -11.11 -3.95
C LEU A 51 -7.47 -12.05 -2.87
N ARG A 52 -7.51 -11.64 -1.59
CA ARG A 52 -7.11 -12.49 -0.47
C ARG A 52 -7.92 -13.78 -0.42
N ASN A 53 -9.25 -13.71 -0.55
CA ASN A 53 -10.14 -14.87 -0.55
C ASN A 53 -9.86 -15.81 -1.73
N HIS A 54 -9.50 -15.27 -2.91
CA HIS A 54 -9.08 -16.07 -4.05
C HIS A 54 -7.84 -16.90 -3.73
N PHE A 55 -6.78 -16.28 -3.18
CA PHE A 55 -5.56 -16.98 -2.80
C PHE A 55 -5.78 -17.98 -1.67
N GLU A 56 -6.57 -17.63 -0.67
CA GLU A 56 -6.94 -18.54 0.42
C GLU A 56 -7.67 -19.78 -0.09
N LYS A 57 -8.61 -19.62 -1.02
CA LYS A 57 -9.36 -20.71 -1.62
C LYS A 57 -8.51 -21.61 -2.54
N LYS A 58 -7.56 -21.02 -3.27
CA LYS A 58 -6.71 -21.75 -4.23
C LYS A 58 -5.52 -22.44 -3.54
N HIS A 59 -4.89 -21.79 -2.58
CA HIS A 59 -3.61 -22.20 -2.01
C HIS A 59 -3.64 -22.49 -0.51
N GLY A 60 -4.77 -22.20 0.15
CA GLY A 60 -4.93 -22.36 1.61
C GLY A 60 -4.59 -21.12 2.42
N LYS A 61 -5.02 -21.15 3.69
CA LYS A 61 -4.88 -20.02 4.62
C LYS A 61 -3.43 -19.74 4.98
N ASP A 62 -2.61 -20.78 5.11
CA ASP A 62 -1.21 -20.70 5.52
C ASP A 62 -0.26 -20.42 4.34
N ASN A 63 -0.81 -20.15 3.16
CA ASN A 63 -0.02 -19.76 2.00
C ASN A 63 0.58 -18.36 2.20
N PRO A 64 1.88 -18.14 1.87
CA PRO A 64 2.54 -16.84 2.04
C PRO A 64 1.80 -15.66 1.39
N TYR A 65 1.16 -15.87 0.25
CA TYR A 65 0.39 -14.83 -0.44
C TYR A 65 -0.87 -14.47 0.33
N THR A 66 -1.62 -15.46 0.85
CA THR A 66 -2.79 -15.24 1.69
C THR A 66 -2.43 -14.49 2.96
N GLU A 67 -1.35 -14.89 3.62
CA GLU A 67 -0.84 -14.24 4.82
C GLU A 67 -0.42 -12.80 4.55
N TYR A 68 0.34 -12.58 3.46
CA TYR A 68 0.78 -11.23 3.07
C TYR A 68 -0.39 -10.28 2.81
N LEU A 69 -1.39 -10.73 2.04
CA LEU A 69 -2.60 -9.94 1.77
C LEU A 69 -3.36 -9.64 3.06
N SER A 70 -3.53 -10.63 3.94
CA SER A 70 -4.23 -10.46 5.21
C SER A 70 -3.56 -9.41 6.10
N LYS A 71 -2.23 -9.40 6.18
CA LYS A 71 -1.46 -8.40 6.95
C LYS A 71 -1.56 -6.98 6.41
N ASN A 72 -1.86 -6.83 5.11
CA ASN A 72 -1.90 -5.53 4.45
C ASN A 72 -3.32 -4.99 4.23
N LEU A 73 -4.37 -5.74 4.56
CA LEU A 73 -5.76 -5.27 4.40
C LEU A 73 -6.03 -3.99 5.21
N ASP A 74 -5.58 -3.94 6.46
CA ASP A 74 -5.77 -2.78 7.34
C ASP A 74 -5.10 -1.52 6.78
N PHE A 75 -3.97 -1.65 6.10
CA PHE A 75 -3.31 -0.53 5.43
C PHE A 75 -4.20 0.11 4.36
N PHE A 76 -4.81 -0.71 3.49
CA PHE A 76 -5.73 -0.21 2.47
C PHE A 76 -7.02 0.35 3.07
N CYS A 77 -7.49 -0.25 4.15
CA CYS A 77 -8.64 0.22 4.92
C CYS A 77 -8.36 1.60 5.53
N ASN A 78 -7.29 1.72 6.29
CA ASN A 78 -6.91 2.96 6.98
C ASN A 78 -6.67 4.11 5.99
N THR A 79 -5.92 3.89 4.92
CA THR A 79 -5.64 4.94 3.93
C THR A 79 -6.90 5.44 3.25
N ARG A 80 -7.86 4.55 2.95
CA ARG A 80 -9.15 4.90 2.39
C ARG A 80 -10.03 5.70 3.37
N TYR A 81 -10.09 5.28 4.64
CA TYR A 81 -10.90 5.98 5.64
C TYR A 81 -10.31 7.33 6.01
N ILE A 82 -8.98 7.46 6.10
CA ILE A 82 -8.35 8.77 6.27
C ILE A 82 -8.72 9.70 5.11
N ARG A 83 -8.59 9.23 3.87
CA ARG A 83 -8.98 10.01 2.69
C ARG A 83 -10.45 10.44 2.76
N ASN A 84 -11.36 9.53 3.06
CA ASN A 84 -12.78 9.82 3.15
C ASN A 84 -13.08 10.85 4.27
N GLY A 85 -12.45 10.71 5.43
CA GLY A 85 -12.62 11.64 6.55
C GLY A 85 -12.03 13.03 6.31
N LEU A 86 -11.04 13.13 5.42
CA LEU A 86 -10.50 14.41 5.00
C LEU A 86 -11.41 15.10 3.95
N ASP A 87 -12.20 14.33 3.20
CA ASP A 87 -13.18 14.87 2.27
C ASP A 87 -14.48 15.29 2.95
N HIS A 88 -14.96 14.49 3.89
CA HIS A 88 -16.22 14.69 4.60
C HIS A 88 -15.95 15.23 6.01
N THR A 89 -15.75 16.55 6.11
CA THR A 89 -15.40 17.23 7.37
C THR A 89 -16.46 17.13 8.46
N GLU A 90 -17.71 16.86 8.09
CA GLU A 90 -18.84 16.72 9.04
C GLU A 90 -18.70 15.47 9.94
N ALA A 91 -17.97 14.47 9.51
CA ALA A 91 -17.86 13.21 10.24
C ALA A 91 -16.84 13.22 11.39
N ASN A 92 -15.97 14.22 11.50
CA ASN A 92 -14.95 14.43 12.56
C ASN A 92 -14.15 13.19 13.00
N PHE A 93 -14.08 12.15 12.15
CA PHE A 93 -13.38 10.92 12.51
C PHE A 93 -11.88 10.95 12.15
N VAL A 94 -11.41 11.89 11.34
CA VAL A 94 -9.99 12.15 11.11
C VAL A 94 -9.60 13.45 11.81
N LEU A 95 -8.76 13.33 12.81
CA LEU A 95 -8.18 14.47 13.53
C LEU A 95 -6.76 14.68 13.04
N ILE A 96 -6.44 15.90 12.64
CA ILE A 96 -5.07 16.33 12.33
C ILE A 96 -4.78 17.53 13.19
N GLU A 97 -3.72 17.45 13.96
CA GLU A 97 -3.22 18.51 14.81
C GLU A 97 -1.88 19.01 14.29
N ASP A 98 -1.68 20.33 14.31
CA ASP A 98 -0.41 20.96 13.99
C ASP A 98 0.53 20.94 15.20
N PHE A 99 1.69 21.56 15.09
CA PHE A 99 2.60 21.72 16.22
C PHE A 99 1.88 22.37 17.41
N LYS A 100 2.13 21.82 18.60
CA LYS A 100 1.65 22.35 19.88
C LYS A 100 2.81 22.53 20.84
N TYR A 101 2.68 23.43 21.77
CA TYR A 101 3.60 23.59 22.89
C TYR A 101 2.85 23.37 24.20
N GLU A 102 3.14 22.28 24.87
CA GLU A 102 2.49 21.90 26.13
C GLU A 102 3.54 21.40 27.12
N ASN A 103 3.43 21.86 28.38
CA ASN A 103 4.34 21.47 29.46
C ASN A 103 5.83 21.60 29.11
N ASP A 104 6.21 22.72 28.49
CA ASP A 104 7.57 23.02 28.05
C ASP A 104 8.13 22.09 26.98
N VAL A 105 7.26 21.33 26.27
CA VAL A 105 7.64 20.42 25.19
C VAL A 105 6.93 20.81 23.91
N LEU A 106 7.69 20.82 22.80
CA LEU A 106 7.14 20.96 21.44
C LEU A 106 6.60 19.62 20.97
N ILE A 107 5.28 19.54 20.82
CA ILE A 107 4.57 18.37 20.29
C ILE A 107 4.53 18.48 18.76
N MET A 108 4.93 17.40 18.09
CA MET A 108 4.96 17.32 16.64
C MET A 108 3.54 17.09 16.06
N PRO A 109 3.29 17.51 14.81
CA PRO A 109 2.01 17.27 14.16
C PRO A 109 1.57 15.81 14.22
N SER A 110 0.30 15.58 14.50
CA SER A 110 -0.27 14.25 14.65
C SER A 110 -1.50 14.03 13.79
N ILE A 111 -1.83 12.76 13.58
CA ILE A 111 -3.03 12.29 12.90
C ILE A 111 -3.63 11.12 13.67
N GLU A 112 -4.95 11.10 13.79
CA GLU A 112 -5.73 10.06 14.42
C GLU A 112 -6.94 9.71 13.54
N LEU A 113 -7.32 8.42 13.46
CA LEU A 113 -8.53 7.94 12.79
C LEU A 113 -9.43 7.24 13.82
N LYS A 114 -10.58 7.83 14.10
CA LYS A 114 -11.58 7.35 15.08
C LYS A 114 -12.71 6.58 14.38
N MET A 115 -12.35 5.49 13.67
CA MET A 115 -13.31 4.61 13.02
C MET A 115 -13.29 3.24 13.70
N ALA A 116 -14.46 2.70 14.04
CA ALA A 116 -14.56 1.41 14.73
C ALA A 116 -14.01 0.24 13.89
N GLU A 117 -14.22 0.30 12.57
CA GLU A 117 -13.80 -0.74 11.64
C GLU A 117 -12.29 -0.75 11.38
N CYS A 118 -11.65 0.42 11.42
CA CYS A 118 -10.23 0.60 11.10
C CYS A 118 -9.62 1.71 11.95
N PRO A 119 -9.50 1.53 13.27
CA PRO A 119 -8.93 2.57 14.13
C PRO A 119 -7.45 2.77 13.86
N LEU A 120 -7.02 4.02 13.85
CA LEU A 120 -5.61 4.39 13.89
C LEU A 120 -5.41 5.30 15.10
N SER A 121 -4.72 4.81 16.12
CA SER A 121 -4.35 5.62 17.28
C SER A 121 -3.52 6.83 16.86
N GLU A 122 -3.55 7.89 17.67
CA GLU A 122 -2.77 9.09 17.41
C GLU A 122 -1.30 8.77 17.12
N ARG A 123 -0.79 9.28 16.00
CA ARG A 123 0.58 9.05 15.51
C ARG A 123 1.19 10.34 14.99
N ASN A 124 2.50 10.46 15.09
CA ASN A 124 3.25 11.50 14.42
C ASN A 124 2.98 11.47 12.91
N PHE A 125 2.48 12.61 12.37
CA PHE A 125 2.06 12.69 10.98
C PHE A 125 3.21 12.46 9.99
N LYS A 126 4.39 13.06 10.25
CA LYS A 126 5.58 12.87 9.39
C LYS A 126 6.01 11.40 9.35
N ASN A 127 6.02 10.73 10.51
CA ASN A 127 6.41 9.32 10.57
C ASN A 127 5.44 8.43 9.81
N LEU A 128 4.13 8.67 9.94
CA LEU A 128 3.12 7.94 9.16
C LEU A 128 3.32 8.11 7.65
N ILE A 129 3.54 9.34 7.17
CA ILE A 129 3.77 9.59 5.74
C ILE A 129 5.05 8.90 5.26
N ASN A 130 6.14 8.98 6.02
CA ASN A 130 7.39 8.31 5.68
C ASN A 130 7.21 6.79 5.62
N GLU A 131 6.50 6.20 6.58
CA GLU A 131 6.18 4.77 6.58
C GLU A 131 5.38 4.37 5.35
N ILE A 132 4.33 5.13 5.00
CA ILE A 132 3.53 4.88 3.80
C ILE A 132 4.40 4.95 2.55
N LEU A 133 5.23 5.97 2.40
CA LEU A 133 6.10 6.15 1.23
C LEU A 133 7.13 5.03 1.08
N GLN A 134 7.58 4.44 2.19
CA GLN A 134 8.52 3.32 2.16
C GLN A 134 7.83 1.99 1.86
N ILE A 135 6.69 1.72 2.50
CA ILE A 135 6.03 0.41 2.46
C ILE A 135 5.15 0.25 1.22
N TYR A 136 4.47 1.33 0.80
CA TYR A 136 3.45 1.23 -0.24
C TYR A 136 3.97 0.74 -1.61
N PRO A 137 5.13 1.20 -2.12
CA PRO A 137 5.68 0.65 -3.35
C PRO A 137 5.93 -0.86 -3.28
N PHE A 138 6.42 -1.34 -2.13
CA PHE A 138 6.65 -2.77 -1.90
C PHE A 138 5.34 -3.57 -1.89
N ILE A 139 4.28 -3.04 -1.26
CA ILE A 139 2.96 -3.70 -1.27
C ILE A 139 2.45 -3.85 -2.69
N ILE A 140 2.51 -2.78 -3.50
CA ILE A 140 2.06 -2.78 -4.89
C ILE A 140 2.85 -3.80 -5.70
N GLU A 141 4.16 -3.75 -5.62
CA GLU A 141 5.07 -4.65 -6.34
C GLU A 141 4.79 -6.12 -6.00
N HIS A 142 4.65 -6.46 -4.71
CA HIS A 142 4.33 -7.81 -4.29
C HIS A 142 2.97 -8.29 -4.80
N ILE A 143 1.93 -7.44 -4.75
CA ILE A 143 0.62 -7.80 -5.29
C ILE A 143 0.69 -8.06 -6.79
N LEU A 144 1.42 -7.24 -7.54
CA LEU A 144 1.60 -7.44 -8.98
C LEU A 144 2.36 -8.74 -9.28
N ILE A 145 3.38 -9.06 -8.50
CA ILE A 145 4.12 -10.32 -8.60
C ILE A 145 3.22 -11.51 -8.32
N MET A 146 2.44 -11.45 -7.24
CA MET A 146 1.50 -12.50 -6.86
C MET A 146 0.48 -12.77 -7.98
N ILE A 147 -0.08 -11.72 -8.58
CA ILE A 147 -1.01 -11.81 -9.71
C ILE A 147 -0.31 -12.46 -10.91
N ALA A 148 0.91 -12.02 -11.23
CA ALA A 148 1.67 -12.55 -12.35
C ALA A 148 1.99 -14.03 -12.13
N ASP A 149 2.49 -14.41 -10.96
CA ASP A 149 2.88 -15.78 -10.62
C ASP A 149 1.66 -16.72 -10.64
N ASP A 150 0.52 -16.30 -10.09
CA ASP A 150 -0.74 -17.05 -10.08
C ASP A 150 -1.27 -17.33 -11.50
N ASN A 151 -1.05 -16.40 -12.43
CA ASN A 151 -1.53 -16.54 -13.81
C ASN A 151 -0.53 -17.25 -14.73
N ILE A 152 0.73 -17.41 -14.31
CA ILE A 152 1.78 -18.11 -15.06
C ILE A 152 1.85 -19.59 -14.71
N GLU A 153 1.36 -20.02 -13.55
CA GLU A 153 1.47 -21.39 -13.02
C GLU A 153 1.04 -22.51 -14.00
N ASN A 154 0.14 -22.21 -14.93
CA ASN A 154 -0.41 -23.18 -15.88
C ASN A 154 0.35 -23.26 -17.21
N ASN A 155 1.52 -22.61 -17.33
CA ASN A 155 2.30 -22.66 -18.57
C ASN A 155 3.24 -23.86 -18.64
N ALA A 156 3.23 -24.55 -19.79
CA ALA A 156 4.08 -25.72 -20.09
C ALA A 156 5.59 -25.45 -19.94
N LEU A 157 6.02 -24.18 -19.93
CA LEU A 157 7.43 -23.78 -19.86
C LEU A 157 7.92 -23.52 -18.43
N ALA A 158 7.15 -23.80 -17.40
CA ALA A 158 7.51 -23.63 -15.98
C ALA A 158 8.05 -22.22 -15.65
N PHE A 159 7.49 -21.18 -16.28
CA PHE A 159 7.84 -19.81 -15.93
C PHE A 159 7.50 -19.47 -14.48
N ARG A 160 8.34 -18.64 -13.85
CA ARG A 160 8.13 -18.07 -12.53
C ARG A 160 8.55 -16.61 -12.55
N VAL A 161 7.94 -15.80 -11.68
CA VAL A 161 8.44 -14.45 -11.41
C VAL A 161 9.50 -14.54 -10.32
N ARG A 162 10.71 -14.04 -10.58
CA ARG A 162 11.80 -14.04 -9.62
C ARG A 162 12.52 -12.69 -9.59
N GLU A 163 13.11 -12.39 -8.46
CA GLU A 163 13.95 -11.22 -8.33
C GLU A 163 15.21 -11.37 -9.19
N ILE A 164 15.47 -10.36 -10.02
CA ILE A 164 16.65 -10.29 -10.86
C ILE A 164 17.83 -9.90 -9.96
N PRO A 165 18.93 -10.67 -9.93
CA PRO A 165 20.15 -10.28 -9.23
C PRO A 165 20.58 -8.87 -9.61
N ILE A 166 21.04 -8.07 -8.65
CA ILE A 166 21.33 -6.65 -8.85
C ILE A 166 22.29 -6.41 -10.01
N GLU A 167 23.29 -7.26 -10.15
CA GLU A 167 24.31 -7.22 -11.19
C GLU A 167 23.80 -7.55 -12.60
N LYS A 168 22.60 -8.15 -12.69
CA LYS A 168 21.94 -8.56 -13.95
C LYS A 168 20.80 -7.61 -14.36
N ARG A 169 20.50 -6.60 -13.55
CA ARG A 169 19.44 -5.64 -13.86
C ARG A 169 19.87 -4.67 -14.95
N MET A 170 19.13 -4.68 -16.06
CA MET A 170 19.30 -3.69 -17.12
C MET A 170 18.93 -2.28 -16.63
N PHE A 171 17.89 -2.18 -15.81
CA PHE A 171 17.44 -0.96 -15.14
C PHE A 171 17.36 -1.24 -13.63
N LYS A 172 17.88 -0.34 -12.81
CA LYS A 172 17.92 -0.49 -11.34
C LYS A 172 16.52 -0.65 -10.73
N GLU A 173 15.54 -0.01 -11.35
CA GLU A 173 14.13 0.01 -10.92
C GLU A 173 13.39 -1.28 -11.26
N VAL A 174 13.86 -2.05 -12.25
CA VAL A 174 13.25 -3.33 -12.65
C VAL A 174 13.85 -4.44 -11.80
N ARG A 175 13.13 -4.81 -10.74
CA ARG A 175 13.61 -5.78 -9.75
C ARG A 175 13.22 -7.22 -10.06
N TYR A 176 12.13 -7.45 -10.79
CA TYR A 176 11.58 -8.76 -11.05
C TYR A 176 11.48 -9.05 -12.54
N GLY A 177 11.63 -10.31 -12.91
CA GLY A 177 11.54 -10.78 -14.28
C GLY A 177 11.01 -12.19 -14.38
N LEU A 178 10.63 -12.56 -15.60
CA LEU A 178 10.26 -13.94 -15.90
C LEU A 178 11.53 -14.80 -15.87
N TRP A 179 11.45 -15.88 -15.13
CA TRP A 179 12.50 -16.88 -14.98
C TRP A 179 11.99 -18.25 -15.42
N SER A 180 12.85 -19.02 -16.10
CA SER A 180 12.59 -20.43 -16.42
C SER A 180 13.83 -21.27 -16.10
N PRO A 181 13.70 -22.53 -15.69
CA PRO A 181 14.83 -23.43 -15.48
C PRO A 181 15.54 -23.79 -16.81
N VAL A 182 15.01 -23.39 -17.97
CA VAL A 182 15.58 -23.65 -19.28
C VAL A 182 16.50 -22.50 -19.69
N GLY A 183 17.82 -22.73 -19.66
CA GLY A 183 18.85 -21.74 -20.04
C GLY A 183 19.90 -21.50 -18.96
N GLN A 184 21.08 -20.96 -19.37
CA GLN A 184 22.21 -20.78 -18.45
C GLN A 184 21.90 -19.84 -17.28
N ASP A 185 21.11 -18.79 -17.48
CA ASP A 185 20.78 -17.79 -16.47
C ASP A 185 19.31 -17.81 -16.02
N GLY A 186 18.46 -18.51 -16.73
CA GLY A 186 17.05 -18.66 -16.42
C GLY A 186 16.19 -17.40 -16.60
N PHE A 187 16.76 -16.22 -16.79
CA PHE A 187 16.01 -14.99 -17.03
C PHE A 187 15.87 -14.67 -18.52
N PHE A 188 14.66 -14.26 -18.92
CA PHE A 188 14.39 -13.75 -20.25
C PHE A 188 14.60 -12.24 -20.26
N SER A 189 15.54 -11.78 -21.07
CA SER A 189 15.64 -10.35 -21.38
C SER A 189 14.53 -9.98 -22.37
N MET A 190 13.59 -9.15 -21.97
CA MET A 190 12.74 -8.47 -22.92
C MET A 190 13.57 -7.37 -23.59
N ASN A 191 14.01 -7.61 -24.83
CA ASN A 191 14.55 -6.54 -25.65
C ASN A 191 13.34 -5.71 -26.11
N PHE A 192 13.14 -4.55 -25.48
CA PHE A 192 12.23 -3.50 -25.96
C PHE A 192 13.01 -2.56 -26.86
#